data_4570faf9a1afafe073520f27b3b6aaf9
#
_entry.id   4570faf9a1afafe073520f27b3b6aaf9
#
_cell.length_a   1.000
_cell.length_b   1.000
_cell.length_c   1.000
_cell.angle_alpha   90.00
_cell.angle_beta   90.00
_cell.angle_gamma   90.00
#
_symmetry.space_group_name_H-M   'P 1'
#
loop_
_entity.id
_entity.type
_entity.pdbx_description
1 polymer ?
#
loop_
_entity_poly.entity_id
_entity_poly.type
_entity_poly.pdbx_seq_one_letter_code
_entity_poly.pdbx_strand_id
1 'polypeptide(L)'
;LLGIRYTGPDSLGCAVAMDKGLTKQIFMEAGVDTPSGVCLYKEDSDCSLESLGLSFPVVVKPCSGGSSIGVYIVNTEEEYRQALKNSFRYENEVVVETYIKGREFACGVIDGKALPPIEIIPKNGWFDYANKYQANATEEVCPADISEEIAERMKALTVRAFQALKLNVYSRADFILDADGNLYCL
;
A
#
# COMPACT_ATOMS: atom_id res chain seq x y z
N LEU A 1 -28.73 -1.97 -3.91
CA LEU A 1 -28.14 -0.75 -4.50
C LEU A 1 -29.26 0.22 -4.85
N LEU A 2 -29.12 1.48 -4.42
CA LEU A 2 -30.21 2.50 -4.49
C LEU A 2 -30.39 3.11 -5.90
N GLY A 3 -29.57 2.73 -6.90
CA GLY A 3 -29.64 3.29 -8.26
C GLY A 3 -29.21 4.77 -8.37
N ILE A 4 -28.59 5.32 -7.32
CA ILE A 4 -28.10 6.69 -7.32
C ILE A 4 -26.80 6.75 -8.14
N ARG A 5 -26.72 7.68 -9.08
CA ARG A 5 -25.49 7.93 -9.85
C ARG A 5 -24.47 8.63 -8.96
N TYR A 6 -23.20 8.17 -9.04
CA TYR A 6 -22.07 8.76 -8.32
C TYR A 6 -20.80 8.62 -9.18
N THR A 7 -19.78 9.43 -8.86
CA THR A 7 -18.48 9.34 -9.49
C THR A 7 -17.56 8.51 -8.59
N GLY A 8 -17.15 7.33 -9.08
CA GLY A 8 -16.25 6.43 -8.34
C GLY A 8 -16.39 4.98 -8.80
N PRO A 9 -15.47 4.10 -8.37
CA PRO A 9 -15.56 2.66 -8.62
C PRO A 9 -16.80 2.05 -7.96
N ASP A 10 -17.22 0.89 -8.43
CA ASP A 10 -18.32 0.16 -7.82
C ASP A 10 -17.99 -0.41 -6.43
N SER A 11 -19.02 -0.90 -5.75
CA SER A 11 -18.87 -1.39 -4.38
C SER A 11 -17.98 -2.63 -4.27
N LEU A 12 -17.93 -3.49 -5.29
CA LEU A 12 -17.07 -4.67 -5.29
C LEU A 12 -15.61 -4.27 -5.40
N GLY A 13 -15.25 -3.46 -6.38
CA GLY A 13 -13.89 -2.98 -6.58
C GLY A 13 -13.37 -2.21 -5.37
N CYS A 14 -14.20 -1.33 -4.78
CA CYS A 14 -13.87 -0.60 -3.56
C CYS A 14 -13.62 -1.55 -2.37
N ALA A 15 -14.49 -2.54 -2.15
CA ALA A 15 -14.36 -3.48 -1.04
C ALA A 15 -13.08 -4.31 -1.17
N VAL A 16 -12.77 -4.81 -2.38
CA VAL A 16 -11.54 -5.56 -2.65
C VAL A 16 -10.30 -4.69 -2.45
N ALA A 17 -10.30 -3.45 -2.97
CA ALA A 17 -9.17 -2.53 -2.82
C ALA A 17 -8.92 -2.09 -1.37
N MET A 18 -9.94 -2.13 -0.51
CA MET A 18 -9.79 -1.83 0.92
C MET A 18 -9.14 -2.98 1.71
N ASP A 19 -9.30 -4.22 1.26
CA ASP A 19 -8.72 -5.41 1.88
C ASP A 19 -7.30 -5.64 1.34
N LYS A 20 -6.28 -5.28 2.13
CA LYS A 20 -4.87 -5.40 1.74
C LYS A 20 -4.44 -6.85 1.54
N GLY A 21 -4.99 -7.78 2.31
CA GLY A 21 -4.68 -9.20 2.18
C GLY A 21 -5.15 -9.75 0.84
N LEU A 22 -6.41 -9.51 0.51
CA LEU A 22 -7.00 -9.92 -0.76
C LEU A 22 -6.35 -9.18 -1.94
N THR A 23 -6.10 -7.88 -1.80
CA THR A 23 -5.41 -7.08 -2.81
C THR A 23 -4.04 -7.66 -3.15
N LYS A 24 -3.23 -8.05 -2.14
CA LYS A 24 -1.91 -8.66 -2.36
C LYS A 24 -1.99 -9.96 -3.16
N GLN A 25 -2.96 -10.82 -2.86
CA GLN A 25 -3.17 -12.07 -3.61
C GLN A 25 -3.51 -11.78 -5.08
N ILE A 26 -4.42 -10.84 -5.32
CA ILE A 26 -4.81 -10.45 -6.67
C ILE A 26 -3.63 -9.81 -7.42
N PHE A 27 -2.82 -8.98 -6.76
CA PHE A 27 -1.65 -8.36 -7.36
C PHE A 27 -0.60 -9.39 -7.76
N MET A 28 -0.30 -10.38 -6.91
CA MET A 28 0.62 -11.47 -7.25
C MET A 28 0.14 -12.24 -8.49
N GLU A 29 -1.12 -12.59 -8.56
CA GLU A 29 -1.74 -13.25 -9.72
C GLU A 29 -1.67 -12.38 -10.99
N ALA A 30 -1.83 -11.07 -10.85
CA ALA A 30 -1.80 -10.11 -11.95
C ALA A 30 -0.38 -9.68 -12.36
N GLY A 31 0.67 -10.13 -11.68
CA GLY A 31 2.05 -9.69 -11.92
C GLY A 31 2.26 -8.21 -11.57
N VAL A 32 1.65 -7.75 -10.49
CA VAL A 32 1.91 -6.46 -9.85
C VAL A 32 2.69 -6.73 -8.57
N ASP A 33 3.96 -6.35 -8.55
CA ASP A 33 4.81 -6.57 -7.39
C ASP A 33 4.32 -5.76 -6.19
N THR A 34 4.29 -6.42 -5.03
CA THR A 34 3.92 -5.85 -3.74
C THR A 34 4.90 -6.38 -2.67
N PRO A 35 5.16 -5.67 -1.57
CA PRO A 35 6.05 -6.18 -0.54
C PRO A 35 5.66 -7.60 -0.12
N SER A 36 6.62 -8.51 -0.01
CA SER A 36 6.36 -9.88 0.44
C SER A 36 5.74 -9.85 1.84
N GLY A 37 4.68 -10.60 2.08
CA GLY A 37 4.00 -10.57 3.36
C GLY A 37 2.86 -11.56 3.47
N VAL A 38 2.30 -11.64 4.67
CA VAL A 38 1.22 -12.56 5.04
C VAL A 38 0.12 -11.82 5.79
N CYS A 39 -1.09 -12.37 5.75
CA CYS A 39 -2.17 -11.99 6.65
C CYS A 39 -2.14 -12.90 7.86
N LEU A 40 -2.24 -12.31 9.05
CA LEU A 40 -2.38 -13.01 10.32
C LEU A 40 -3.75 -12.72 10.90
N TYR A 41 -4.40 -13.74 11.37
CA TYR A 41 -5.58 -13.62 12.23
C TYR A 41 -5.15 -13.47 13.69
N LYS A 42 -6.04 -12.94 14.51
CA LYS A 42 -5.76 -12.69 15.92
C LYS A 42 -5.37 -13.97 16.69
N GLU A 43 -5.89 -15.11 16.26
CA GLU A 43 -5.57 -16.44 16.79
C GLU A 43 -4.11 -16.82 16.52
N ASP A 44 -3.50 -16.28 15.45
CA ASP A 44 -2.14 -16.56 15.03
C ASP A 44 -1.13 -15.53 15.55
N SER A 45 -1.53 -14.66 16.49
CA SER A 45 -0.71 -13.53 17.00
C SER A 45 0.61 -13.94 17.65
N ASP A 46 0.78 -15.23 18.00
CA ASP A 46 2.01 -15.75 18.60
C ASP A 46 3.04 -16.24 17.57
N CYS A 47 2.72 -16.20 16.26
CA CYS A 47 3.66 -16.58 15.22
C CYS A 47 4.92 -15.72 15.23
N SER A 48 6.10 -16.35 15.09
CA SER A 48 7.37 -15.68 14.92
C SER A 48 7.54 -15.24 13.46
N LEU A 49 8.30 -14.18 13.18
CA LEU A 49 8.60 -13.77 11.80
C LEU A 49 9.32 -14.87 11.02
N GLU A 50 10.19 -15.64 11.66
CA GLU A 50 10.88 -16.76 11.03
C GLU A 50 9.90 -17.82 10.50
N SER A 51 8.86 -18.16 11.29
CA SER A 51 7.82 -19.10 10.87
C SER A 51 6.99 -18.60 9.70
N LEU A 52 6.95 -17.27 9.49
CA LEU A 52 6.27 -16.60 8.38
C LEU A 52 7.18 -16.40 7.16
N GLY A 53 8.44 -16.82 7.25
CA GLY A 53 9.44 -16.58 6.20
C GLY A 53 9.85 -15.10 6.05
N LEU A 54 9.67 -14.29 7.10
CA LEU A 54 9.97 -12.86 7.12
C LEU A 54 11.14 -12.56 8.07
N SER A 55 11.80 -11.43 7.84
CA SER A 55 12.87 -10.91 8.68
C SER A 55 12.74 -9.40 8.86
N PHE A 56 13.25 -8.87 9.97
CA PHE A 56 13.27 -7.44 10.22
C PHE A 56 14.13 -6.66 9.21
N PRO A 57 13.74 -5.42 8.87
CA PRO A 57 12.54 -4.72 9.33
C PRO A 57 11.27 -5.16 8.59
N VAL A 58 10.13 -5.12 9.28
CA VAL A 58 8.81 -5.40 8.70
C VAL A 58 7.82 -4.29 9.00
N VAL A 59 6.73 -4.27 8.22
CA VAL A 59 5.57 -3.42 8.45
C VAL A 59 4.42 -4.26 8.98
N VAL A 60 3.80 -3.82 10.07
CA VAL A 60 2.57 -4.40 10.63
C VAL A 60 1.46 -3.38 10.43
N LYS A 61 0.36 -3.77 9.80
CA LYS A 61 -0.74 -2.86 9.48
C LYS A 61 -2.10 -3.57 9.52
N PRO A 62 -3.20 -2.89 9.90
CA PRO A 62 -4.55 -3.41 9.78
C PRO A 62 -4.88 -3.76 8.31
N CYS A 63 -5.64 -4.83 8.09
CA CYS A 63 -5.96 -5.31 6.76
C CYS A 63 -6.81 -4.31 5.97
N SER A 64 -7.87 -3.75 6.56
CA SER A 64 -8.80 -2.82 5.89
C SER A 64 -8.63 -1.35 6.32
N GLY A 65 -7.72 -1.04 7.24
CA GLY A 65 -7.45 0.32 7.69
C GLY A 65 -6.86 1.23 6.61
N GLY A 66 -7.05 2.54 6.77
CA GLY A 66 -6.54 3.58 5.87
C GLY A 66 -5.69 4.63 6.57
N SER A 67 -5.18 5.61 5.81
CA SER A 67 -4.47 6.81 6.31
C SER A 67 -3.30 6.53 7.25
N SER A 68 -2.60 5.41 7.08
CA SER A 68 -1.50 4.97 7.95
C SER A 68 -1.87 4.78 9.42
N ILE A 69 -3.17 4.71 9.76
CA ILE A 69 -3.63 4.44 11.13
C ILE A 69 -3.34 2.98 11.46
N GLY A 70 -2.65 2.75 12.59
CA GLY A 70 -2.29 1.40 13.02
C GLY A 70 -1.17 0.76 12.22
N VAL A 71 -0.43 1.52 11.41
CA VAL A 71 0.74 1.06 10.66
C VAL A 71 2.00 1.26 11.50
N TYR A 72 2.80 0.22 11.63
CA TYR A 72 4.03 0.20 12.41
C TYR A 72 5.18 -0.36 11.57
N ILE A 73 6.30 0.37 11.49
CA ILE A 73 7.57 -0.14 10.99
C ILE A 73 8.35 -0.63 12.19
N VAL A 74 8.71 -1.90 12.23
CA VAL A 74 9.30 -2.55 13.40
C VAL A 74 10.62 -3.23 13.04
N ASN A 75 11.59 -3.16 13.97
CA ASN A 75 12.94 -3.61 13.77
C ASN A 75 13.34 -4.72 14.76
N THR A 76 12.54 -4.96 15.78
CA THR A 76 12.79 -5.93 16.84
C THR A 76 11.57 -6.77 17.15
N GLU A 77 11.79 -7.94 17.75
CA GLU A 77 10.72 -8.84 18.18
C GLU A 77 9.79 -8.17 19.20
N GLU A 78 10.32 -7.35 20.10
CA GLU A 78 9.51 -6.63 21.08
C GLU A 78 8.57 -5.62 20.40
N GLU A 79 9.11 -4.81 19.47
CA GLU A 79 8.31 -3.88 18.66
C GLU A 79 7.25 -4.63 17.85
N TYR A 80 7.60 -5.78 17.26
CA TYR A 80 6.69 -6.61 16.49
C TYR A 80 5.50 -7.08 17.33
N ARG A 81 5.75 -7.65 18.52
CA ARG A 81 4.69 -8.08 19.44
C ARG A 81 3.80 -6.93 19.88
N GLN A 82 4.39 -5.78 20.16
CA GLN A 82 3.61 -4.59 20.51
C GLN A 82 2.78 -4.06 19.34
N ALA A 83 3.33 -4.07 18.13
CA ALA A 83 2.63 -3.67 16.91
C ALA A 83 1.43 -4.57 16.60
N LEU A 84 1.60 -5.91 16.69
CA LEU A 84 0.50 -6.88 16.54
C LEU A 84 -0.62 -6.58 17.55
N LYS A 85 -0.26 -6.48 18.84
CA LYS A 85 -1.23 -6.16 19.90
C LYS A 85 -2.00 -4.87 19.65
N ASN A 86 -1.33 -3.85 19.11
CA ASN A 86 -1.96 -2.58 18.82
C ASN A 86 -2.84 -2.66 17.55
N SER A 87 -2.36 -3.30 16.49
CA SER A 87 -3.10 -3.44 15.22
C SER A 87 -4.36 -4.29 15.39
N PHE A 88 -4.31 -5.35 16.19
CA PHE A 88 -5.48 -6.18 16.54
C PHE A 88 -6.54 -5.48 17.43
N ARG A 89 -6.32 -4.23 17.83
CA ARG A 89 -7.37 -3.40 18.43
C ARG A 89 -8.31 -2.80 17.38
N TYR A 90 -7.83 -2.68 16.16
CA TYR A 90 -8.62 -2.13 15.05
C TYR A 90 -9.39 -3.21 14.31
N GLU A 91 -8.75 -4.36 14.07
CA GLU A 91 -9.30 -5.45 13.26
C GLU A 91 -8.85 -6.81 13.79
N ASN A 92 -9.53 -7.88 13.35
CA ASN A 92 -9.13 -9.26 13.68
C ASN A 92 -8.09 -9.82 12.68
N GLU A 93 -7.76 -9.08 11.63
CA GLU A 93 -6.82 -9.47 10.60
C GLU A 93 -5.81 -8.34 10.36
N VAL A 94 -4.54 -8.69 10.30
CA VAL A 94 -3.44 -7.76 10.06
C VAL A 94 -2.53 -8.29 8.96
N VAL A 95 -1.94 -7.37 8.20
CA VAL A 95 -0.87 -7.70 7.24
C VAL A 95 0.47 -7.47 7.92
N VAL A 96 1.36 -8.46 7.80
CA VAL A 96 2.78 -8.36 8.15
C VAL A 96 3.57 -8.52 6.87
N GLU A 97 4.37 -7.53 6.50
CA GLU A 97 5.10 -7.52 5.24
C GLU A 97 6.51 -6.97 5.38
N THR A 98 7.39 -7.33 4.45
CA THR A 98 8.75 -6.77 4.38
C THR A 98 8.70 -5.25 4.24
N TYR A 99 9.48 -4.55 5.05
CA TYR A 99 9.66 -3.11 4.87
C TYR A 99 10.55 -2.84 3.66
N ILE A 100 10.01 -2.11 2.69
CA ILE A 100 10.77 -1.66 1.52
C ILE A 100 11.24 -0.23 1.76
N LYS A 101 12.56 -0.04 1.76
CA LYS A 101 13.15 1.29 1.84
C LYS A 101 13.25 1.88 0.44
N GLY A 102 12.63 3.02 0.21
CA GLY A 102 12.63 3.65 -1.12
C GLY A 102 11.97 5.02 -1.13
N ARG A 103 11.80 5.54 -2.35
CA ARG A 103 11.05 6.77 -2.63
C ARG A 103 9.58 6.43 -2.80
N GLU A 104 8.70 7.26 -2.26
CA GLU A 104 7.25 7.05 -2.34
C GLU A 104 6.64 7.81 -3.52
N PHE A 105 5.70 7.15 -4.21
CA PHE A 105 5.00 7.72 -5.35
C PHE A 105 3.50 7.39 -5.29
N ALA A 106 2.72 8.26 -5.90
CA ALA A 106 1.32 8.01 -6.21
C ALA A 106 1.09 8.11 -7.73
N CYS A 107 0.33 7.19 -8.28
CA CYS A 107 -0.05 7.23 -9.68
C CYS A 107 -1.56 7.04 -9.82
N GLY A 108 -2.22 8.05 -10.41
CA GLY A 108 -3.65 8.04 -10.65
C GLY A 108 -4.03 7.33 -11.94
N VAL A 109 -5.26 6.81 -11.98
CA VAL A 109 -5.91 6.29 -13.20
C VAL A 109 -7.27 6.97 -13.34
N ILE A 110 -7.58 7.44 -14.54
CA ILE A 110 -8.91 7.91 -14.92
C ILE A 110 -9.32 7.23 -16.21
N ASP A 111 -10.48 6.57 -16.18
CA ASP A 111 -11.04 5.86 -17.35
C ASP A 111 -10.03 4.90 -18.01
N GLY A 112 -9.30 4.15 -17.16
CA GLY A 112 -8.28 3.17 -17.59
C GLY A 112 -6.98 3.78 -18.12
N LYS A 113 -6.79 5.09 -18.03
CA LYS A 113 -5.57 5.78 -18.45
C LYS A 113 -4.80 6.31 -17.24
N ALA A 114 -3.53 5.90 -17.11
CA ALA A 114 -2.68 6.39 -16.04
C ALA A 114 -2.30 7.86 -16.25
N LEU A 115 -2.26 8.60 -15.15
CA LEU A 115 -1.77 9.97 -15.07
C LEU A 115 -0.25 9.98 -14.81
N PRO A 116 0.43 11.13 -14.97
CA PRO A 116 1.82 11.25 -14.55
C PRO A 116 2.01 10.88 -13.08
N PRO A 117 3.04 10.08 -12.73
CA PRO A 117 3.37 9.80 -11.34
C PRO A 117 3.70 11.08 -10.56
N ILE A 118 3.34 11.07 -9.29
CA ILE A 118 3.64 12.11 -8.32
C ILE A 118 4.60 11.53 -7.31
N GLU A 119 5.73 12.17 -7.05
CA GLU A 119 6.60 11.81 -5.93
C GLU A 119 6.09 12.45 -4.65
N ILE A 120 6.07 11.67 -3.57
CA ILE A 120 5.65 12.08 -2.25
C ILE A 120 6.88 12.09 -1.35
N ILE A 121 7.29 13.29 -0.92
CA ILE A 121 8.52 13.51 -0.14
C ILE A 121 8.15 14.04 1.25
N PRO A 122 8.04 13.15 2.26
CA PRO A 122 7.83 13.58 3.63
C PRO A 122 9.04 14.36 4.13
N LYS A 123 8.85 15.51 4.76
CA LYS A 123 9.94 16.33 5.31
C LYS A 123 10.59 15.68 6.54
N ASN A 124 9.84 14.82 7.24
CA ASN A 124 10.32 14.12 8.42
C ASN A 124 9.77 12.68 8.42
N GLY A 125 10.64 11.72 8.72
CA GLY A 125 10.26 10.33 8.88
C GLY A 125 9.74 9.67 7.59
N TRP A 126 8.56 9.05 7.66
CA TRP A 126 7.88 8.39 6.56
C TRP A 126 6.47 8.99 6.38
N PHE A 127 5.76 8.61 5.32
CA PHE A 127 4.43 9.18 4.99
C PHE A 127 3.33 8.64 5.92
N ASP A 128 3.44 9.01 7.19
CA ASP A 128 2.48 8.67 8.25
C ASP A 128 1.26 9.61 8.25
N TYR A 129 0.37 9.42 9.24
CA TYR A 129 -0.83 10.24 9.38
C TYR A 129 -0.51 11.73 9.52
N ALA A 130 0.52 12.09 10.28
CA ALA A 130 0.90 13.49 10.49
C ALA A 130 1.40 14.11 9.18
N ASN A 131 2.28 13.41 8.45
CA ASN A 131 2.79 13.87 7.16
C ASN A 131 1.71 13.94 6.07
N LYS A 132 0.63 13.16 6.18
CA LYS A 132 -0.52 13.20 5.23
C LYS A 132 -1.42 14.41 5.41
N TYR A 133 -1.60 14.89 6.64
CA TYR A 133 -2.65 15.86 6.95
C TYR A 133 -2.15 17.19 7.56
N GLN A 134 -0.90 17.28 7.99
CA GLN A 134 -0.33 18.55 8.44
C GLN A 134 0.12 19.40 7.25
N ALA A 135 -0.27 20.67 7.26
CA ALA A 135 0.14 21.60 6.22
C ALA A 135 1.67 21.71 6.10
N ASN A 136 2.18 21.62 4.88
CA ASN A 136 3.61 21.67 4.57
C ASN A 136 4.47 20.53 5.17
N ALA A 137 3.89 19.43 5.63
CA ALA A 137 4.63 18.28 6.14
C ALA A 137 5.22 17.42 5.02
N THR A 138 4.64 17.47 3.84
CA THR A 138 5.05 16.70 2.66
C THR A 138 5.21 17.63 1.46
N GLU A 139 6.18 17.35 0.60
CA GLU A 139 6.32 17.96 -0.72
C GLU A 139 5.81 16.95 -1.77
N GLU A 140 5.06 17.45 -2.75
CA GLU A 140 4.53 16.66 -3.85
C GLU A 140 5.11 17.22 -5.17
N VAL A 141 5.83 16.38 -5.90
CA VAL A 141 6.47 16.75 -7.18
C VAL A 141 5.73 16.06 -8.32
N CYS A 142 5.10 16.85 -9.20
CA CYS A 142 4.36 16.36 -10.36
C CYS A 142 4.74 17.11 -11.64
N PRO A 143 5.15 16.44 -12.71
CA PRO A 143 5.51 15.02 -12.76
C PRO A 143 6.72 14.71 -11.87
N ALA A 144 6.78 13.46 -11.37
CA ALA A 144 7.89 13.01 -10.53
C ALA A 144 9.23 13.08 -11.28
N ASP A 145 10.31 13.41 -10.55
CA ASP A 145 11.69 13.42 -11.10
C ASP A 145 12.27 11.99 -11.13
N ILE A 146 11.87 11.21 -12.13
CA ILE A 146 12.30 9.84 -12.42
C ILE A 146 12.52 9.66 -13.92
N SER A 147 13.26 8.61 -14.30
CA SER A 147 13.42 8.28 -15.72
C SER A 147 12.08 7.96 -16.39
N GLU A 148 11.98 8.24 -17.69
CA GLU A 148 10.80 7.90 -18.48
C GLU A 148 10.47 6.40 -18.42
N GLU A 149 11.49 5.55 -18.40
CA GLU A 149 11.33 4.10 -18.27
C GLU A 149 10.61 3.71 -16.97
N ILE A 150 11.04 4.28 -15.84
CA ILE A 150 10.40 4.03 -14.53
C ILE A 150 8.97 4.60 -14.50
N ALA A 151 8.78 5.80 -15.05
CA ALA A 151 7.46 6.41 -15.13
C ALA A 151 6.47 5.56 -15.94
N GLU A 152 6.88 5.06 -17.10
CA GLU A 152 6.03 4.22 -17.94
C GLU A 152 5.76 2.84 -17.31
N ARG A 153 6.75 2.23 -16.64
CA ARG A 153 6.54 1.01 -15.87
C ARG A 153 5.51 1.23 -14.74
N MET A 154 5.64 2.32 -13.97
CA MET A 154 4.70 2.66 -12.90
C MET A 154 3.30 2.86 -13.44
N LYS A 155 3.12 3.60 -14.53
CA LYS A 155 1.83 3.79 -15.21
C LYS A 155 1.23 2.45 -15.65
N ALA A 156 2.03 1.59 -16.27
CA ALA A 156 1.57 0.27 -16.73
C ALA A 156 1.12 -0.62 -15.55
N LEU A 157 1.88 -0.63 -14.45
CA LEU A 157 1.52 -1.34 -13.21
C LEU A 157 0.24 -0.77 -12.59
N THR A 158 0.09 0.55 -12.59
CA THR A 158 -1.13 1.22 -12.08
C THR A 158 -2.38 0.80 -12.85
N VAL A 159 -2.31 0.79 -14.19
CA VAL A 159 -3.42 0.33 -15.03
C VAL A 159 -3.70 -1.15 -14.80
N ARG A 160 -2.68 -1.97 -14.66
CA ARG A 160 -2.81 -3.41 -14.37
C ARG A 160 -3.48 -3.65 -13.02
N ALA A 161 -3.06 -2.94 -11.98
CA ALA A 161 -3.67 -2.99 -10.64
C ALA A 161 -5.15 -2.58 -10.69
N PHE A 162 -5.46 -1.48 -11.38
CA PHE A 162 -6.82 -1.00 -11.60
C PHE A 162 -7.72 -2.07 -12.25
N GLN A 163 -7.22 -2.74 -13.29
CA GLN A 163 -7.96 -3.79 -14.01
C GLN A 163 -8.10 -5.06 -13.15
N ALA A 164 -7.04 -5.48 -12.46
CA ALA A 164 -7.04 -6.68 -11.61
C ALA A 164 -8.06 -6.58 -10.48
N LEU A 165 -8.17 -5.40 -9.86
CA LEU A 165 -9.16 -5.12 -8.81
C LEU A 165 -10.56 -4.80 -9.36
N LYS A 166 -10.76 -4.89 -10.67
CA LYS A 166 -12.04 -4.57 -11.36
C LYS A 166 -12.54 -3.16 -11.03
N LEU A 167 -11.62 -2.22 -10.84
CA LEU A 167 -11.97 -0.83 -10.61
C LEU A 167 -12.47 -0.18 -11.91
N ASN A 168 -13.28 0.85 -11.77
CA ASN A 168 -13.78 1.65 -12.86
C ASN A 168 -13.75 3.14 -12.49
N VAL A 169 -14.00 4.02 -13.44
CA VAL A 169 -14.00 5.48 -13.33
C VAL A 169 -12.62 6.02 -12.97
N TYR A 170 -12.17 5.92 -11.72
CA TYR A 170 -10.84 6.35 -11.30
C TYR A 170 -10.31 5.56 -10.10
N SER A 171 -9.00 5.56 -9.94
CA SER A 171 -8.31 5.10 -8.73
C SER A 171 -6.95 5.75 -8.59
N ARG A 172 -6.26 5.45 -7.49
CA ARG A 172 -4.86 5.79 -7.24
C ARG A 172 -4.17 4.55 -6.68
N ALA A 173 -2.98 4.27 -7.18
CA ALA A 173 -2.07 3.30 -6.60
C ALA A 173 -0.87 4.01 -6.01
N ASP A 174 -0.45 3.58 -4.83
CA ASP A 174 0.73 4.09 -4.14
C ASP A 174 1.87 3.09 -4.33
N PHE A 175 3.10 3.59 -4.56
CA PHE A 175 4.27 2.77 -4.87
C PHE A 175 5.46 3.16 -4.01
N ILE A 176 6.34 2.17 -3.77
CA ILE A 176 7.71 2.41 -3.36
C ILE A 176 8.64 2.00 -4.49
N LEU A 177 9.57 2.89 -4.85
CA LEU A 177 10.69 2.63 -5.75
C LEU A 177 11.94 2.42 -4.88
N ASP A 178 12.49 1.20 -4.88
CA ASP A 178 13.71 0.90 -4.14
C ASP A 178 14.98 1.40 -4.86
N ALA A 179 16.14 1.21 -4.23
CA ALA A 179 17.42 1.64 -4.77
C ALA A 179 17.86 0.85 -6.01
N ASP A 180 17.32 -0.35 -6.20
CA ASP A 180 17.61 -1.24 -7.33
C ASP A 180 16.69 -1.01 -8.53
N GLY A 181 15.74 -0.07 -8.41
CA GLY A 181 14.78 0.29 -9.46
C GLY A 181 13.54 -0.61 -9.50
N ASN A 182 13.28 -1.39 -8.46
CA ASN A 182 12.06 -2.17 -8.35
C ASN A 182 10.90 -1.31 -7.83
N LEU A 183 9.72 -1.55 -8.39
CA LEU A 183 8.48 -0.87 -8.00
C LEU A 183 7.59 -1.85 -7.23
N TYR A 184 7.20 -1.45 -6.02
CA TYR A 184 6.28 -2.21 -5.18
C TYR A 184 4.99 -1.41 -4.98
N CYS A 185 3.86 -1.97 -5.38
CA CYS A 185 2.54 -1.40 -5.11
C CYS A 185 2.11 -1.72 -3.67
N LEU A 186 1.59 -0.73 -2.93
CA LEU A 186 1.26 -0.82 -1.51
C LEU A 186 -0.21 -1.16 -1.25
#